data_b09f1bc1c1dea1544f318e40ebd09917
#
_entry.id   b09f1bc1c1dea1544f318e40ebd09917
#
_cell.length_a   1.000
_cell.length_b   1.000
_cell.length_c   1.000
_cell.angle_alpha   90.00
_cell.angle_beta   90.00
_cell.angle_gamma   90.00
#
_symmetry.space_group_name_H-M   'P 1'
#
loop_
_entity.id
_entity.type
_entity.pdbx_description
1 polymer ?
#
loop_
_entity_poly.entity_id
_entity_poly.type
_entity_poly.pdbx_seq_one_letter_code
_entity_poly.pdbx_strand_id
1 'polypeptide(L)'
;MDLEQTIKEVALDLLAWLAVEEGSIKVILENSLNDDVQQYRVEVAASDASLLIGKNGDTLAAYQHMLRLIVGRKAVEDEQKYQIRVDVDGYRARKVEQSVETALRRAARVMETGTAEQLPAMDAFMRRAVHVRIAADFPDLTTESIGSGRYKVLSIMKK
;
A
#
# COMPACT_ATOMS: atom_id res chain seq x y z
N MET A 1 -17.68 -17.66 -14.58
CA MET A 1 -16.80 -18.16 -13.48
C MET A 1 -16.86 -17.12 -12.37
N ASP A 2 -16.97 -17.53 -11.12
CA ASP A 2 -17.00 -16.56 -10.01
C ASP A 2 -15.60 -15.96 -9.84
N LEU A 3 -15.49 -14.65 -10.07
CA LEU A 3 -14.20 -13.94 -10.03
C LEU A 3 -13.60 -13.97 -8.62
N GLU A 4 -14.42 -13.90 -7.58
CA GLU A 4 -13.97 -14.00 -6.18
C GLU A 4 -13.29 -15.35 -5.91
N GLN A 5 -13.93 -16.44 -6.38
CA GLN A 5 -13.37 -17.78 -6.24
C GLN A 5 -12.07 -17.93 -7.05
N THR A 6 -12.02 -17.39 -8.27
CA THR A 6 -10.80 -17.41 -9.10
C THR A 6 -9.65 -16.65 -8.42
N ILE A 7 -9.93 -15.47 -7.85
CA ILE A 7 -8.94 -14.69 -7.11
C ILE A 7 -8.41 -15.49 -5.92
N LYS A 8 -9.31 -16.14 -5.17
CA LYS A 8 -8.95 -16.93 -3.99
C LYS A 8 -8.05 -18.12 -4.35
N GLU A 9 -8.42 -18.88 -5.38
CA GLU A 9 -7.64 -20.03 -5.84
C GLU A 9 -6.23 -19.62 -6.30
N VAL A 10 -6.13 -18.59 -7.14
CA VAL A 10 -4.82 -18.09 -7.60
C VAL A 10 -3.98 -17.53 -6.45
N ALA A 11 -4.62 -16.86 -5.49
CA ALA A 11 -3.93 -16.36 -4.31
C ALA A 11 -3.37 -17.50 -3.46
N LEU A 12 -4.13 -18.58 -3.24
CA LEU A 12 -3.70 -19.78 -2.52
C LEU A 12 -2.53 -20.47 -3.25
N ASP A 13 -2.65 -20.69 -4.55
CA ASP A 13 -1.59 -21.29 -5.37
C ASP A 13 -0.27 -20.52 -5.24
N LEU A 14 -0.33 -19.19 -5.32
CA LEU A 14 0.86 -18.34 -5.16
C LEU A 14 1.44 -18.40 -3.75
N LEU A 15 0.61 -18.50 -2.71
CA LEU A 15 1.07 -18.59 -1.32
C LEU A 15 1.62 -19.97 -0.97
N ALA A 16 1.13 -21.05 -1.61
CA ALA A 16 1.66 -22.38 -1.42
C ALA A 16 3.16 -22.46 -1.75
N TRP A 17 3.63 -21.72 -2.76
CA TRP A 17 5.04 -21.58 -3.08
C TRP A 17 5.87 -20.87 -1.99
N LEU A 18 5.20 -20.10 -1.13
CA LEU A 18 5.82 -19.35 -0.03
C LEU A 18 5.63 -20.05 1.32
N ALA A 19 5.16 -21.31 1.33
CA ALA A 19 4.87 -22.10 2.53
C ALA A 19 3.94 -21.38 3.55
N VAL A 20 2.99 -20.60 3.05
CA VAL A 20 1.96 -19.96 3.87
C VAL A 20 0.77 -20.92 4.02
N GLU A 21 0.35 -21.17 5.26
CA GLU A 21 -0.71 -22.12 5.57
C GLU A 21 -2.08 -21.69 4.96
N GLU A 22 -2.82 -22.69 4.45
CA GLU A 22 -4.21 -22.52 4.02
C GLU A 22 -5.09 -22.01 5.18
N GLY A 23 -6.00 -21.18 4.96
CA GLY A 23 -6.93 -20.67 5.96
C GLY A 23 -6.74 -19.20 6.31
N SER A 24 -5.68 -18.61 5.81
CA SER A 24 -5.32 -17.21 6.09
C SER A 24 -5.73 -16.23 4.99
N ILE A 25 -6.53 -16.64 3.98
CA ILE A 25 -6.97 -15.75 2.89
C ILE A 25 -8.46 -15.46 2.96
N LYS A 26 -8.79 -14.17 2.95
CA LYS A 26 -10.14 -13.67 2.72
C LYS A 26 -10.15 -12.78 1.49
N VAL A 27 -11.07 -13.03 0.58
CA VAL A 27 -11.36 -12.13 -0.55
C VAL A 27 -12.62 -11.36 -0.20
N ILE A 28 -12.58 -10.06 -0.30
CA ILE A 28 -13.66 -9.15 0.08
C ILE A 28 -13.95 -8.25 -1.10
N LEU A 29 -15.18 -8.27 -1.61
CA LEU A 29 -15.66 -7.28 -2.56
C LEU A 29 -15.92 -5.97 -1.81
N GLU A 30 -15.18 -4.92 -2.15
CA GLU A 30 -15.35 -3.59 -1.57
C GLU A 30 -16.31 -2.76 -2.44
N ASN A 31 -17.15 -1.94 -1.80
CA ASN A 31 -17.93 -0.97 -2.52
C ASN A 31 -17.00 0.06 -3.19
N SER A 32 -17.02 0.10 -4.51
CA SER A 32 -16.26 1.09 -5.27
C SER A 32 -17.01 2.42 -5.29
N LEU A 33 -16.25 3.52 -5.24
CA LEU A 33 -16.81 4.86 -5.54
C LEU A 33 -17.15 5.04 -7.03
N ASN A 34 -16.74 4.08 -7.85
CA ASN A 34 -17.00 4.03 -9.28
C ASN A 34 -17.70 2.72 -9.61
N ASP A 35 -18.99 2.77 -9.93
CA ASP A 35 -19.85 1.61 -10.17
C ASP A 35 -19.37 0.72 -11.34
N ASP A 36 -18.52 1.26 -12.23
CA ASP A 36 -17.98 0.54 -13.39
C ASP A 36 -16.79 -0.39 -13.05
N VAL A 37 -16.24 -0.33 -11.84
CA VAL A 37 -15.02 -1.09 -11.47
C VAL A 37 -15.21 -1.80 -10.13
N GLN A 38 -15.24 -3.11 -10.14
CA GLN A 38 -15.26 -3.90 -8.92
C GLN A 38 -13.90 -3.84 -8.21
N GLN A 39 -13.91 -3.65 -6.90
CA GLN A 39 -12.68 -3.66 -6.10
C GLN A 39 -12.65 -4.88 -5.18
N TYR A 40 -11.65 -5.73 -5.36
CA TYR A 40 -11.42 -6.89 -4.51
C TYR A 40 -10.24 -6.64 -3.60
N ARG A 41 -10.46 -6.81 -2.29
CA ARG A 41 -9.39 -6.82 -1.29
C ARG A 41 -9.11 -8.25 -0.87
N VAL A 42 -7.87 -8.67 -1.04
CA VAL A 42 -7.37 -9.96 -0.59
C VAL A 42 -6.61 -9.74 0.71
N GLU A 43 -7.19 -10.16 1.81
CA GLU A 43 -6.54 -10.14 3.12
C GLU A 43 -5.81 -11.45 3.36
N VAL A 44 -4.55 -11.36 3.68
CA VAL A 44 -3.71 -12.50 4.01
C VAL A 44 -3.25 -12.35 5.46
N ALA A 45 -3.61 -13.30 6.31
CA ALA A 45 -3.03 -13.46 7.63
C ALA A 45 -1.94 -14.55 7.55
N ALA A 46 -0.71 -14.21 7.80
CA ALA A 46 0.42 -15.12 7.68
C ALA A 46 1.18 -15.22 9.01
N SER A 47 1.59 -16.44 9.37
CA SER A 47 2.43 -16.68 10.54
C SER A 47 3.78 -15.95 10.43
N ASP A 48 4.30 -15.81 9.21
CA ASP A 48 5.47 -14.98 8.90
C ASP A 48 5.12 -13.91 7.86
N ALA A 49 4.37 -12.90 8.30
CA ALA A 49 3.99 -11.76 7.47
C ALA A 49 5.21 -11.02 6.87
N SER A 50 6.38 -11.11 7.51
CA SER A 50 7.59 -10.41 7.07
C SER A 50 8.09 -10.90 5.72
N LEU A 51 7.98 -12.20 5.44
CA LEU A 51 8.34 -12.80 4.15
C LEU A 51 7.45 -12.29 3.02
N LEU A 52 6.13 -12.22 3.26
CA LEU A 52 5.18 -11.74 2.27
C LEU A 52 5.26 -10.23 2.04
N ILE A 53 5.55 -9.47 3.07
CA ILE A 53 5.72 -8.03 2.98
C ILE A 53 7.02 -7.70 2.25
N GLY A 54 8.12 -8.31 2.69
CA GLY A 54 9.46 -8.03 2.18
C GLY A 54 9.96 -6.63 2.52
N LYS A 55 11.09 -6.26 1.94
CA LYS A 55 11.69 -4.94 2.18
C LYS A 55 10.78 -3.83 1.66
N ASN A 56 10.34 -2.95 2.55
CA ASN A 56 9.44 -1.83 2.24
C ASN A 56 8.10 -2.18 1.57
N GLY A 57 7.70 -3.46 1.56
CA GLY A 57 6.51 -3.93 0.87
C GLY A 57 6.74 -4.35 -0.59
N ASP A 58 7.99 -4.53 -1.00
CA ASP A 58 8.32 -4.88 -2.40
C ASP A 58 7.85 -6.28 -2.76
N THR A 59 7.99 -7.27 -1.85
CA THR A 59 7.46 -8.63 -2.08
C THR A 59 5.94 -8.62 -2.19
N LEU A 60 5.26 -7.88 -1.32
CA LEU A 60 3.80 -7.72 -1.37
C LEU A 60 3.34 -7.08 -2.69
N ALA A 61 4.09 -6.08 -3.17
CA ALA A 61 3.79 -5.45 -4.46
C ALA A 61 3.98 -6.41 -5.63
N ALA A 62 5.05 -7.22 -5.62
CA ALA A 62 5.31 -8.24 -6.64
C ALA A 62 4.23 -9.33 -6.62
N TYR A 63 3.88 -9.84 -5.44
CA TYR A 63 2.81 -10.81 -5.25
C TYR A 63 1.48 -10.29 -5.81
N GLN A 64 1.07 -9.08 -5.43
CA GLN A 64 -0.15 -8.45 -5.96
C GLN A 64 -0.10 -8.31 -7.49
N HIS A 65 1.04 -7.98 -8.06
CA HIS A 65 1.20 -7.86 -9.50
C HIS A 65 1.02 -9.21 -10.20
N MET A 66 1.65 -10.27 -9.71
CA MET A 66 1.51 -11.61 -10.25
C MET A 66 0.08 -12.13 -10.13
N LEU A 67 -0.56 -11.93 -8.97
CA LEU A 67 -1.96 -12.29 -8.77
C LEU A 67 -2.85 -11.64 -9.83
N ARG A 68 -2.70 -10.34 -10.07
CA ARG A 68 -3.47 -9.60 -11.09
C ARG A 68 -3.23 -10.12 -12.50
N LEU A 69 -2.00 -10.46 -12.86
CA LEU A 69 -1.66 -11.00 -14.18
C LEU A 69 -2.29 -12.39 -14.41
N ILE A 70 -2.21 -13.28 -13.42
CA ILE A 70 -2.72 -14.64 -13.54
C ILE A 70 -4.25 -14.63 -13.57
N VAL A 71 -4.88 -13.88 -12.65
CA VAL A 71 -6.35 -13.72 -12.65
C VAL A 71 -6.81 -13.11 -13.97
N GLY A 72 -6.14 -12.07 -14.48
CA GLY A 72 -6.49 -11.46 -15.76
C GLY A 72 -6.40 -12.41 -16.95
N ARG A 73 -5.51 -13.41 -16.90
CA ARG A 73 -5.46 -14.46 -17.93
C ARG A 73 -6.54 -15.52 -17.79
N LYS A 74 -6.99 -15.82 -16.56
CA LYS A 74 -8.06 -16.80 -16.30
C LYS A 74 -9.45 -16.19 -16.54
N ALA A 75 -9.62 -14.89 -16.29
CA ALA A 75 -10.89 -14.15 -16.39
C ALA A 75 -11.09 -13.45 -17.74
N VAL A 76 -10.52 -13.96 -18.84
CA VAL A 76 -10.57 -13.35 -20.19
C VAL A 76 -11.99 -13.13 -20.72
N GLU A 77 -12.97 -13.90 -20.23
CA GLU A 77 -14.38 -13.80 -20.65
C GLU A 77 -15.20 -12.78 -19.83
N ASP A 78 -14.59 -12.16 -18.81
CA ASP A 78 -15.28 -11.23 -17.94
C ASP A 78 -15.09 -9.80 -18.48
N GLU A 79 -16.13 -9.22 -19.10
CA GLU A 79 -16.09 -7.84 -19.60
C GLU A 79 -16.04 -6.80 -18.48
N GLN A 80 -16.24 -7.23 -17.21
CA GLN A 80 -16.29 -6.33 -16.06
C GLN A 80 -14.89 -5.91 -15.62
N LYS A 81 -14.67 -4.61 -15.54
CA LYS A 81 -13.41 -4.05 -15.02
C LYS A 81 -13.28 -4.32 -13.53
N TYR A 82 -12.14 -4.82 -13.10
CA TYR A 82 -11.87 -5.06 -11.70
C TYR A 82 -10.47 -4.61 -11.28
N GLN A 83 -10.31 -4.38 -9.99
CA GLN A 83 -9.04 -4.12 -9.34
C GLN A 83 -8.85 -5.08 -8.16
N ILE A 84 -7.63 -5.60 -8.02
CA ILE A 84 -7.26 -6.46 -6.89
C ILE A 84 -6.22 -5.74 -6.06
N ARG A 85 -6.49 -5.62 -4.75
CA ARG A 85 -5.56 -5.09 -3.76
C ARG A 85 -5.27 -6.18 -2.75
N VAL A 86 -3.99 -6.42 -2.47
CA VAL A 86 -3.56 -7.37 -1.43
C VAL A 86 -3.09 -6.59 -0.21
N ASP A 87 -3.50 -7.03 0.96
CA ASP A 87 -3.01 -6.56 2.25
C ASP A 87 -2.63 -7.73 3.15
N VAL A 88 -1.55 -7.57 3.89
CA VAL A 88 -1.06 -8.57 4.84
C VAL A 88 -1.13 -7.96 6.23
N ASP A 89 -2.01 -8.51 7.07
CA ASP A 89 -2.20 -8.10 8.47
C ASP A 89 -2.37 -6.59 8.67
N GLY A 90 -2.97 -5.86 7.74
CA GLY A 90 -3.11 -4.41 7.82
C GLY A 90 -1.78 -3.64 7.67
N TYR A 91 -0.78 -4.24 7.02
CA TYR A 91 0.55 -3.65 6.86
C TYR A 91 0.52 -2.23 6.28
N ARG A 92 -0.31 -2.01 5.24
CA ARG A 92 -0.36 -0.71 4.56
C ARG A 92 -0.82 0.41 5.49
N ALA A 93 -1.87 0.15 6.28
CA ALA A 93 -2.39 1.12 7.25
C ALA A 93 -1.35 1.44 8.32
N ARG A 94 -0.75 0.41 8.94
CA ARG A 94 0.31 0.61 9.96
C ARG A 94 1.52 1.35 9.40
N LYS A 95 1.91 1.07 8.16
CA LYS A 95 3.06 1.74 7.52
C LYS A 95 2.79 3.22 7.30
N VAL A 96 1.57 3.58 6.87
CA VAL A 96 1.15 4.98 6.73
C VAL A 96 1.18 5.68 8.07
N GLU A 97 0.58 5.08 9.10
CA GLU A 97 0.53 5.66 10.45
C GLU A 97 1.92 5.92 11.03
N GLN A 98 2.82 4.95 10.96
CA GLN A 98 4.22 5.10 11.38
C GLN A 98 4.96 6.21 10.60
N SER A 99 4.70 6.31 9.29
CA SER A 99 5.31 7.34 8.46
C SER A 99 4.80 8.73 8.81
N VAL A 100 3.50 8.86 9.05
CA VAL A 100 2.86 10.11 9.49
C VAL A 100 3.38 10.51 10.88
N GLU A 101 3.42 9.60 11.83
CA GLU A 101 3.96 9.88 13.18
C GLU A 101 5.41 10.37 13.14
N THR A 102 6.24 9.70 12.33
CA THR A 102 7.63 10.13 12.13
C THR A 102 7.71 11.52 11.51
N ALA A 103 6.83 11.81 10.55
CA ALA A 103 6.75 13.10 9.88
C ALA A 103 6.34 14.22 10.84
N LEU A 104 5.36 13.98 11.71
CA LEU A 104 4.92 14.96 12.70
C LEU A 104 6.02 15.29 13.70
N ARG A 105 6.77 14.29 14.17
CA ARG A 105 7.93 14.53 15.05
C ARG A 105 9.00 15.39 14.37
N ARG A 106 9.28 15.17 13.08
CA ARG A 106 10.24 15.99 12.31
C ARG A 106 9.68 17.38 12.02
N ALA A 107 8.39 17.48 11.70
CA ALA A 107 7.73 18.77 11.50
C ALA A 107 7.83 19.67 12.75
N ALA A 108 7.59 19.13 13.94
CA ALA A 108 7.78 19.86 15.20
C ALA A 108 9.22 20.38 15.34
N ARG A 109 10.21 19.56 14.99
CA ARG A 109 11.62 19.97 15.04
C ARG A 109 11.94 21.07 14.02
N VAL A 110 11.37 21.01 12.81
CA VAL A 110 11.50 22.09 11.81
C VAL A 110 10.89 23.39 12.32
N MET A 111 9.75 23.32 13.04
CA MET A 111 9.16 24.50 13.68
C MET A 111 10.07 25.13 14.71
N GLU A 112 10.72 24.33 15.54
CA GLU A 112 11.63 24.79 16.58
C GLU A 112 12.95 25.36 16.02
N THR A 113 13.59 24.62 15.11
CA THR A 113 14.95 24.94 14.64
C THR A 113 15.00 25.81 13.39
N GLY A 114 13.93 25.83 12.60
CA GLY A 114 13.89 26.46 11.29
C GLY A 114 14.67 25.69 10.20
N THR A 115 15.31 24.57 10.56
CA THR A 115 16.12 23.78 9.62
C THR A 115 15.25 22.73 8.93
N ALA A 116 15.32 22.65 7.60
CA ALA A 116 14.59 21.65 6.83
C ALA A 116 15.03 20.22 7.20
N GLU A 117 14.06 19.30 7.29
CA GLU A 117 14.31 17.89 7.55
C GLU A 117 13.77 17.03 6.42
N GLN A 118 14.48 15.93 6.13
CA GLN A 118 14.09 14.98 5.09
C GLN A 118 13.56 13.70 5.72
N LEU A 119 12.44 13.19 5.18
CA LEU A 119 11.89 11.88 5.52
C LEU A 119 12.52 10.80 4.64
N PRO A 120 12.51 9.52 5.08
CA PRO A 120 12.92 8.41 4.23
C PRO A 120 12.15 8.39 2.90
N ALA A 121 12.79 7.83 1.87
CA ALA A 121 12.13 7.66 0.57
C ALA A 121 10.87 6.79 0.70
N MET A 122 9.78 7.25 0.12
CA MET A 122 8.48 6.60 0.19
C MET A 122 7.71 6.73 -1.14
N ASP A 123 6.73 5.86 -1.36
CA ASP A 123 5.89 5.90 -2.55
C ASP A 123 4.95 7.12 -2.58
N ALA A 124 4.28 7.34 -3.70
CA ALA A 124 3.43 8.52 -3.91
C ALA A 124 2.23 8.56 -2.95
N PHE A 125 1.66 7.39 -2.62
CA PHE A 125 0.52 7.32 -1.72
C PHE A 125 0.91 7.75 -0.30
N MET A 126 2.03 7.25 0.22
CA MET A 126 2.54 7.65 1.53
C MET A 126 2.96 9.12 1.58
N ARG A 127 3.61 9.63 0.51
CA ARG A 127 3.96 11.06 0.45
C ARG A 127 2.72 11.94 0.52
N ARG A 128 1.64 11.56 -0.19
CA ARG A 128 0.37 12.30 -0.12
C ARG A 128 -0.22 12.28 1.28
N ALA A 129 -0.27 11.13 1.94
CA ALA A 129 -0.80 11.00 3.29
C ALA A 129 -0.04 11.89 4.28
N VAL A 130 1.28 11.86 4.23
CA VAL A 130 2.16 12.71 5.06
C VAL A 130 1.95 14.19 4.74
N HIS A 131 1.92 14.57 3.45
CA HIS A 131 1.74 15.96 3.03
C HIS A 131 0.42 16.54 3.57
N VAL A 132 -0.68 15.82 3.38
CA VAL A 132 -2.02 16.25 3.85
C VAL A 132 -2.01 16.44 5.38
N ARG A 133 -1.39 15.52 6.10
CA ARG A 133 -1.33 15.60 7.56
C ARG A 133 -0.47 16.76 8.05
N ILE A 134 0.71 16.98 7.47
CA ILE A 134 1.55 18.13 7.82
C ILE A 134 0.86 19.45 7.50
N ALA A 135 0.20 19.55 6.33
CA ALA A 135 -0.52 20.77 5.97
C ALA A 135 -1.68 21.10 6.93
N ALA A 136 -2.30 20.07 7.52
CA ALA A 136 -3.39 20.25 8.50
C ALA A 136 -2.86 20.65 9.89
N ASP A 137 -1.80 20.00 10.38
CA ASP A 137 -1.30 20.17 11.75
C ASP A 137 -0.26 21.30 11.87
N PHE A 138 0.43 21.64 10.77
CA PHE A 138 1.50 22.66 10.72
C PHE A 138 1.33 23.58 9.52
N PRO A 139 0.39 24.55 9.54
CA PRO A 139 0.08 25.41 8.39
C PRO A 139 1.26 26.29 7.93
N ASP A 140 2.25 26.55 8.79
CA ASP A 140 3.47 27.30 8.47
C ASP A 140 4.55 26.49 7.78
N LEU A 141 4.34 25.17 7.65
CA LEU A 141 5.26 24.29 6.96
C LEU A 141 4.76 23.94 5.56
N THR A 142 5.70 23.59 4.71
CA THR A 142 5.45 22.98 3.40
C THR A 142 6.27 21.72 3.25
N THR A 143 5.87 20.87 2.28
CA THR A 143 6.62 19.66 1.95
C THR A 143 6.89 19.59 0.47
N GLU A 144 8.08 19.13 0.09
CA GLU A 144 8.52 18.96 -1.28
C GLU A 144 9.04 17.53 -1.51
N SER A 145 8.64 16.91 -2.64
CA SER A 145 9.14 15.58 -3.04
C SER A 145 10.38 15.72 -3.90
N ILE A 146 11.51 15.20 -3.42
CA ILE A 146 12.81 15.28 -4.06
C ILE A 146 13.23 13.91 -4.60
N GLY A 147 13.78 13.88 -5.82
CA GLY A 147 14.28 12.67 -6.46
C GLY A 147 13.48 12.24 -7.68
N SER A 148 13.78 11.05 -8.20
CA SER A 148 13.15 10.44 -9.36
C SER A 148 12.65 9.03 -9.06
N GLY A 149 11.83 8.48 -9.95
CA GLY A 149 11.32 7.12 -9.82
C GLY A 149 10.16 6.97 -8.82
N ARG A 150 9.89 5.72 -8.45
CA ARG A 150 8.75 5.32 -7.61
C ARG A 150 8.87 5.84 -6.18
N TYR A 151 10.05 5.76 -5.59
CA TYR A 151 10.33 6.17 -4.21
C TYR A 151 11.08 7.50 -4.22
N LYS A 152 10.48 8.51 -3.60
CA LYS A 152 11.07 9.85 -3.47
C LYS A 152 11.18 10.23 -2.01
N VAL A 153 12.19 11.01 -1.69
CA VAL A 153 12.36 11.65 -0.39
C VAL A 153 11.35 12.81 -0.27
N LEU A 154 10.79 13.00 0.91
CA LEU A 154 9.93 14.14 1.22
C LEU A 154 10.70 15.07 2.16
N SER A 155 10.92 16.31 1.75
CA SER A 155 11.53 17.35 2.58
C SER A 155 10.44 18.18 3.26
N ILE A 156 10.62 18.49 4.53
CA ILE A 156 9.75 19.36 5.34
C ILE A 156 10.53 20.65 5.60
N MET A 157 9.91 21.81 5.31
CA MET A 157 10.56 23.12 5.47
C MET A 157 9.54 24.18 5.86
N LYS A 158 10.00 25.30 6.43
CA LYS A 158 9.18 26.50 6.61
C LYS A 158 8.81 27.12 5.27
N LYS A 159 7.61 27.69 5.21
CA LYS A 159 7.16 28.48 4.05
C LYS A 159 7.95 29.75 3.90
#